data_7b165c5400c3337ff4d73e175347379a
#
_entry.id   7b165c5400c3337ff4d73e175347379a
#
_cell.length_a   1.000
_cell.length_b   1.000
_cell.length_c   1.000
_cell.angle_alpha   90.00
_cell.angle_beta   90.00
_cell.angle_gamma   90.00
#
_symmetry.space_group_name_H-M   'P 1'
#
loop_
_entity.id
_entity.type
_entity.pdbx_description
1 polymer ?
#
loop_
_entity_poly.entity_id
_entity_poly.type
_entity_poly.pdbx_seq_one_letter_code
_entity_poly.pdbx_strand_id
1 'polypeptide(L)'
;KASLLYQLYSETKKALRHGLEKHVDRHEYIDDIRQQALTRLTEHGAKPEAVQSLWNQVDDDYFVRERVSDIVWHAEGIVAGDVSEEPVILLRDDISRRSETGFTQIFIHTRDREELFVSIISAIDQLGLDIVDAGIATSAADLTFNTFTILEHDGQPVGDKPARIEKILNTVRQYID
;
A
#
# COMPACT_ATOMS: atom_id res chain seq x y z
N LYS A 1 23.84 6.73 -6.02
CA LYS A 1 23.61 7.99 -5.25
C LYS A 1 23.04 9.11 -6.12
N ALA A 2 23.41 9.24 -7.41
CA ALA A 2 22.85 10.25 -8.33
C ALA A 2 21.36 10.01 -8.64
N SER A 3 20.91 8.77 -8.72
CA SER A 3 19.54 8.39 -9.02
C SER A 3 18.53 8.83 -7.95
N LEU A 4 18.88 8.66 -6.66
CA LEU A 4 18.02 9.07 -5.54
C LEU A 4 17.86 10.60 -5.47
N LEU A 5 18.95 11.34 -5.69
CA LEU A 5 18.92 12.80 -5.73
C LEU A 5 18.09 13.31 -6.92
N TYR A 6 18.17 12.65 -8.06
CA TYR A 6 17.36 13.00 -9.22
C TYR A 6 15.88 12.68 -9.01
N GLN A 7 15.55 11.58 -8.36
CA GLN A 7 14.19 11.25 -7.95
C GLN A 7 13.62 12.27 -6.97
N LEU A 8 14.35 12.56 -5.89
CA LEU A 8 13.98 13.61 -4.91
C LEU A 8 13.78 14.97 -5.58
N TYR A 9 14.71 15.38 -6.46
CA TYR A 9 14.58 16.62 -7.21
C TYR A 9 13.35 16.60 -8.14
N SER A 10 13.12 15.52 -8.84
CA SER A 10 11.97 15.35 -9.74
C SER A 10 10.63 15.39 -9.01
N GLU A 11 10.55 14.70 -7.86
CA GLU A 11 9.36 14.67 -7.00
C GLU A 11 9.11 16.02 -6.32
N THR A 12 10.17 16.65 -5.79
CA THR A 12 10.08 18.00 -5.21
C THR A 12 9.67 19.04 -6.25
N LYS A 13 10.23 18.97 -7.46
CA LYS A 13 9.87 19.86 -8.57
C LYS A 13 8.43 19.65 -9.03
N LYS A 14 7.95 18.40 -9.01
CA LYS A 14 6.57 18.06 -9.33
C LYS A 14 5.60 18.56 -8.25
N ALA A 15 5.95 18.36 -6.97
CA ALA A 15 5.18 18.88 -5.84
C ALA A 15 5.12 20.41 -5.82
N LEU A 16 6.25 21.10 -6.11
CA LEU A 16 6.31 22.55 -6.21
C LEU A 16 5.52 23.11 -7.43
N ARG A 17 5.54 22.43 -8.57
CA ARG A 17 4.72 22.83 -9.73
C ARG A 17 3.23 22.69 -9.43
N HIS A 18 2.80 21.61 -8.82
CA HIS A 18 1.40 21.44 -8.41
C HIS A 18 0.97 22.44 -7.33
N GLY A 19 1.88 22.82 -6.42
CA GLY A 19 1.62 23.82 -5.39
C GLY A 19 1.59 25.28 -5.92
N LEU A 20 2.18 25.55 -7.09
CA LEU A 20 2.24 26.90 -7.67
C LEU A 20 1.15 27.16 -8.73
N GLU A 21 0.58 26.12 -9.35
CA GLU A 21 -0.36 26.27 -10.46
C GLU A 21 -1.84 26.09 -10.11
N LYS A 22 -2.18 25.47 -8.98
CA LYS A 22 -3.53 25.41 -8.42
C LYS A 22 -3.45 25.17 -6.92
N HIS A 23 -4.12 26.01 -6.12
CA HIS A 23 -4.73 25.54 -4.88
C HIS A 23 -5.84 24.56 -5.28
N VAL A 24 -5.44 23.33 -5.63
CA VAL A 24 -6.37 22.20 -5.57
C VAL A 24 -6.68 22.06 -4.09
N ASP A 25 -7.92 22.35 -3.71
CA ASP A 25 -8.36 22.12 -2.35
C ASP A 25 -8.04 20.65 -2.05
N ARG A 26 -7.25 20.41 -1.00
CA ARG A 26 -6.83 19.05 -0.61
C ARG A 26 -8.06 18.15 -0.45
N HIS A 27 -9.16 18.72 0.04
CA HIS A 27 -10.43 18.00 0.17
C HIS A 27 -11.01 17.61 -1.20
N GLU A 28 -11.04 18.53 -2.16
CA GLU A 28 -11.52 18.23 -3.52
C GLU A 28 -10.67 17.11 -4.18
N TYR A 29 -9.36 17.13 -3.99
CA TYR A 29 -8.48 16.08 -4.50
C TYR A 29 -8.76 14.72 -3.86
N ILE A 30 -8.94 14.65 -2.54
CA ILE A 30 -9.23 13.42 -1.81
C ILE A 30 -10.59 12.88 -2.19
N ASP A 31 -11.60 13.76 -2.31
CA ASP A 31 -12.96 13.39 -2.73
C ASP A 31 -12.96 12.79 -4.14
N ASP A 32 -12.17 13.36 -5.06
CA ASP A 32 -12.02 12.82 -6.41
C ASP A 32 -11.35 11.43 -6.41
N ILE A 33 -10.29 11.24 -5.63
CA ILE A 33 -9.63 9.93 -5.45
C ILE A 33 -10.60 8.90 -4.87
N ARG A 34 -11.33 9.25 -3.80
CA ARG A 34 -12.34 8.38 -3.18
C ARG A 34 -13.44 8.01 -4.15
N GLN A 35 -13.93 8.97 -4.94
CA GLN A 35 -14.99 8.75 -5.93
C GLN A 35 -14.51 7.81 -7.05
N GLN A 36 -13.31 8.00 -7.58
CA GLN A 36 -12.74 7.13 -8.60
C GLN A 36 -12.55 5.70 -8.07
N ALA A 37 -12.03 5.55 -6.85
CA ALA A 37 -11.85 4.24 -6.24
C ALA A 37 -13.19 3.55 -5.94
N LEU A 38 -14.17 4.27 -5.42
CA LEU A 38 -15.51 3.75 -5.12
C LEU A 38 -16.21 3.26 -6.39
N THR A 39 -16.11 4.01 -7.49
CA THR A 39 -16.68 3.61 -8.77
C THR A 39 -16.13 2.26 -9.22
N ARG A 40 -14.79 2.08 -9.21
CA ARG A 40 -14.16 0.82 -9.59
C ARG A 40 -14.53 -0.34 -8.66
N LEU A 41 -14.56 -0.09 -7.35
CA LEU A 41 -14.96 -1.10 -6.35
C LEU A 41 -16.40 -1.56 -6.55
N THR A 42 -17.29 -0.62 -6.86
CA THR A 42 -18.70 -0.93 -7.16
C THR A 42 -18.86 -1.75 -8.44
N GLU A 43 -18.08 -1.43 -9.48
CA GLU A 43 -18.02 -2.21 -10.73
C GLU A 43 -17.54 -3.65 -10.47
N HIS A 44 -16.66 -3.85 -9.47
CA HIS A 44 -16.19 -5.18 -9.03
C HIS A 44 -17.13 -5.85 -8.01
N GLY A 45 -18.28 -5.24 -7.69
CA GLY A 45 -19.32 -5.82 -6.84
C GLY A 45 -19.20 -5.52 -5.35
N ALA A 46 -18.31 -4.62 -4.95
CA ALA A 46 -18.23 -4.17 -3.57
C ALA A 46 -19.46 -3.33 -3.18
N LYS A 47 -19.92 -3.47 -1.94
CA LYS A 47 -21.01 -2.67 -1.39
C LYS A 47 -20.48 -1.28 -1.00
N PRO A 48 -21.03 -0.18 -1.55
CA PRO A 48 -20.56 1.17 -1.28
C PRO A 48 -20.50 1.51 0.22
N GLU A 49 -21.48 1.04 1.00
CA GLU A 49 -21.59 1.33 2.43
C GLU A 49 -20.43 0.69 3.21
N ALA A 50 -20.02 -0.53 2.83
CA ALA A 50 -18.90 -1.22 3.47
C ALA A 50 -17.57 -0.49 3.18
N VAL A 51 -17.37 -0.06 1.95
CA VAL A 51 -16.19 0.71 1.53
C VAL A 51 -16.14 2.06 2.24
N GLN A 52 -17.24 2.80 2.29
CA GLN A 52 -17.32 4.08 3.00
C GLN A 52 -17.08 3.93 4.50
N SER A 53 -17.62 2.87 5.13
CA SER A 53 -17.38 2.58 6.55
C SER A 53 -15.89 2.32 6.82
N LEU A 54 -15.21 1.59 5.93
CA LEU A 54 -13.76 1.37 5.99
C LEU A 54 -12.99 2.70 5.89
N TRP A 55 -13.30 3.52 4.90
CA TRP A 55 -12.57 4.75 4.62
C TRP A 55 -12.82 5.87 5.65
N ASN A 56 -13.95 5.87 6.34
CA ASN A 56 -14.24 6.82 7.42
C ASN A 56 -13.30 6.66 8.63
N GLN A 57 -12.59 5.55 8.72
CA GLN A 57 -11.65 5.26 9.79
C GLN A 57 -10.20 5.61 9.41
N VAL A 58 -9.94 5.94 8.16
CA VAL A 58 -8.59 6.15 7.61
C VAL A 58 -8.30 7.63 7.46
N ASP A 59 -7.07 8.04 7.80
CA ASP A 59 -6.63 9.42 7.65
C ASP A 59 -6.55 9.83 6.16
N ASP A 60 -6.80 11.09 5.90
CA ASP A 60 -6.71 11.71 4.57
C ASP A 60 -5.33 11.55 3.92
N ASP A 61 -4.26 11.48 4.71
CA ASP A 61 -2.89 11.26 4.22
C ASP A 61 -2.73 9.95 3.45
N TYR A 62 -3.49 8.92 3.80
CA TYR A 62 -3.53 7.67 3.05
C TYR A 62 -3.99 7.89 1.60
N PHE A 63 -5.07 8.66 1.38
CA PHE A 63 -5.60 8.94 0.03
C PHE A 63 -4.72 9.87 -0.79
N VAL A 64 -3.92 10.71 -0.14
CA VAL A 64 -2.92 11.55 -0.83
C VAL A 64 -1.71 10.73 -1.29
N ARG A 65 -1.32 9.74 -0.51
CA ARG A 65 -0.13 8.92 -0.76
C ARG A 65 -0.39 7.80 -1.76
N GLU A 66 -1.50 7.09 -1.59
CA GLU A 66 -1.80 5.90 -2.37
C GLU A 66 -2.42 6.25 -3.74
N ARG A 67 -2.16 5.42 -4.74
CA ARG A 67 -2.83 5.54 -6.05
C ARG A 67 -4.23 4.93 -5.96
N VAL A 68 -5.14 5.38 -6.82
CA VAL A 68 -6.49 4.81 -6.93
C VAL A 68 -6.46 3.28 -7.09
N SER A 69 -5.53 2.75 -7.88
CA SER A 69 -5.36 1.29 -8.07
C SER A 69 -4.94 0.55 -6.79
N ASP A 70 -4.16 1.20 -5.94
CA ASP A 70 -3.69 0.64 -4.68
C ASP A 70 -4.84 0.66 -3.66
N ILE A 71 -5.57 1.77 -3.57
CA ILE A 71 -6.75 1.92 -2.71
C ILE A 71 -7.83 0.89 -3.05
N VAL A 72 -8.09 0.65 -4.35
CA VAL A 72 -9.02 -0.39 -4.81
C VAL A 72 -8.54 -1.77 -4.36
N TRP A 73 -7.29 -2.12 -4.62
CA TRP A 73 -6.72 -3.40 -4.26
C TRP A 73 -6.73 -3.65 -2.74
N HIS A 74 -6.39 -2.65 -1.93
CA HIS A 74 -6.44 -2.73 -0.47
C HIS A 74 -7.88 -2.96 0.02
N ALA A 75 -8.84 -2.17 -0.48
CA ALA A 75 -10.23 -2.27 -0.07
C ALA A 75 -10.85 -3.62 -0.46
N GLU A 76 -10.56 -4.14 -1.67
CA GLU A 76 -11.01 -5.47 -2.10
C GLU A 76 -10.52 -6.57 -1.15
N GLY A 77 -9.24 -6.53 -0.80
CA GLY A 77 -8.65 -7.51 0.11
C GLY A 77 -9.26 -7.44 1.51
N ILE A 78 -9.51 -6.23 2.03
CA ILE A 78 -10.11 -6.03 3.35
C ILE A 78 -11.57 -6.46 3.36
N VAL A 79 -12.36 -6.07 2.35
CA VAL A 79 -13.80 -6.41 2.27
C VAL A 79 -14.02 -7.91 1.99
N ALA A 80 -13.09 -8.57 1.29
CA ALA A 80 -13.14 -10.01 1.05
C ALA A 80 -12.71 -10.85 2.27
N GLY A 81 -11.90 -10.27 3.16
CA GLY A 81 -11.42 -10.91 4.39
C GLY A 81 -12.40 -10.72 5.55
N ASP A 82 -12.41 -11.67 6.48
CA ASP A 82 -13.03 -11.46 7.79
C ASP A 82 -11.98 -10.83 8.73
N VAL A 83 -11.89 -9.50 8.69
CA VAL A 83 -10.87 -8.70 9.41
C VAL A 83 -10.99 -8.81 10.94
N SER A 84 -12.03 -9.48 11.44
CA SER A 84 -12.27 -9.59 12.88
C SER A 84 -11.31 -10.54 13.59
N GLU A 85 -10.72 -11.49 12.88
CA GLU A 85 -9.94 -12.58 13.47
C GLU A 85 -8.52 -12.77 12.89
N GLU A 86 -8.26 -12.42 11.63
CA GLU A 86 -6.94 -12.66 11.00
C GLU A 86 -6.40 -11.42 10.27
N PRO A 87 -5.06 -11.21 10.27
CA PRO A 87 -4.42 -10.18 9.48
C PRO A 87 -4.68 -10.37 7.98
N VAL A 88 -5.03 -9.29 7.28
CA VAL A 88 -5.08 -9.28 5.82
C VAL A 88 -3.69 -8.98 5.29
N ILE A 89 -3.12 -9.92 4.55
CA ILE A 89 -1.81 -9.78 3.91
C ILE A 89 -2.01 -10.02 2.42
N LEU A 90 -1.77 -8.99 1.61
CA LEU A 90 -1.87 -9.06 0.16
C LEU A 90 -0.50 -8.89 -0.47
N LEU A 91 -0.26 -9.58 -1.58
CA LEU A 91 0.96 -9.46 -2.36
C LEU A 91 0.60 -9.38 -3.84
N ARG A 92 1.23 -8.45 -4.56
CA ARG A 92 1.12 -8.36 -6.02
C ARG A 92 2.39 -7.76 -6.62
N ASP A 93 2.65 -8.12 -7.87
CA ASP A 93 3.61 -7.39 -8.68
C ASP A 93 2.96 -6.18 -9.36
N ASP A 94 3.66 -5.08 -9.39
CA ASP A 94 3.27 -3.88 -10.13
C ASP A 94 4.31 -3.59 -11.22
N ILE A 95 3.91 -3.85 -12.47
CA ILE A 95 4.70 -3.52 -13.66
C ILE A 95 4.25 -2.14 -14.13
N SER A 96 4.36 -1.14 -13.26
CA SER A 96 4.03 0.23 -13.65
C SER A 96 5.14 0.82 -14.51
N ARG A 97 4.75 1.75 -15.41
CA ARG A 97 5.66 2.46 -16.34
C ARG A 97 6.78 3.28 -15.66
N ARG A 98 6.89 3.26 -14.33
CA ARG A 98 7.92 3.96 -13.55
C ARG A 98 9.20 3.14 -13.37
N SER A 99 9.13 1.84 -13.57
CA SER A 99 10.30 0.95 -13.56
C SER A 99 10.20 0.02 -14.75
N GLU A 100 11.28 -0.13 -15.51
CA GLU A 100 11.34 -1.09 -16.62
C GLU A 100 11.22 -2.54 -16.14
N THR A 101 11.53 -2.78 -14.86
CA THR A 101 11.55 -4.10 -14.24
C THR A 101 10.34 -4.38 -13.34
N GLY A 102 9.58 -3.34 -12.94
CA GLY A 102 8.50 -3.49 -11.96
C GLY A 102 9.00 -3.63 -10.51
N PHE A 103 8.09 -3.90 -9.59
CA PHE A 103 8.35 -4.17 -8.18
C PHE A 103 7.20 -5.02 -7.60
N THR A 104 7.42 -5.57 -6.42
CA THR A 104 6.36 -6.27 -5.67
C THR A 104 5.86 -5.40 -4.53
N GLN A 105 4.56 -5.34 -4.33
CA GLN A 105 3.94 -4.70 -3.17
C GLN A 105 3.42 -5.74 -2.20
N ILE A 106 3.68 -5.51 -0.90
CA ILE A 106 3.02 -6.22 0.20
C ILE A 106 2.14 -5.20 0.92
N PHE A 107 0.86 -5.50 1.06
CA PHE A 107 -0.06 -4.73 1.89
C PHE A 107 -0.43 -5.55 3.12
N ILE A 108 -0.38 -4.91 4.30
CA ILE A 108 -0.69 -5.53 5.59
C ILE A 108 -1.72 -4.67 6.32
N HIS A 109 -2.87 -5.28 6.62
CA HIS A 109 -3.93 -4.68 7.42
C HIS A 109 -4.21 -5.57 8.63
N THR A 110 -3.92 -5.04 9.82
CA THR A 110 -4.08 -5.74 11.10
C THR A 110 -4.24 -4.73 12.23
N ARG A 111 -4.49 -5.21 13.45
CA ARG A 111 -4.46 -4.32 14.62
C ARG A 111 -3.06 -3.77 14.84
N ASP A 112 -2.99 -2.46 15.12
CA ASP A 112 -1.74 -1.85 15.54
C ASP A 112 -1.33 -2.36 16.93
N ARG A 113 -0.03 -2.58 17.10
CA ARG A 113 0.56 -3.00 18.38
C ARG A 113 2.01 -2.56 18.44
N GLU A 114 2.50 -2.50 19.67
CA GLU A 114 3.91 -2.23 19.92
C GLU A 114 4.79 -3.19 19.11
N GLU A 115 5.84 -2.64 18.47
CA GLU A 115 6.81 -3.38 17.67
C GLU A 115 6.26 -4.03 16.37
N LEU A 116 4.99 -3.81 15.98
CA LEU A 116 4.44 -4.38 14.74
C LEU A 116 5.30 -4.03 13.51
N PHE A 117 5.69 -2.77 13.38
CA PHE A 117 6.54 -2.33 12.28
C PHE A 117 7.90 -3.05 12.26
N VAL A 118 8.53 -3.19 13.44
CA VAL A 118 9.80 -3.91 13.57
C VAL A 118 9.64 -5.38 13.21
N SER A 119 8.53 -6.01 13.61
CA SER A 119 8.20 -7.39 13.27
C SER A 119 8.08 -7.57 11.75
N ILE A 120 7.39 -6.66 11.06
CA ILE A 120 7.24 -6.70 9.60
C ILE A 120 8.61 -6.55 8.91
N ILE A 121 9.40 -5.55 9.31
CA ILE A 121 10.74 -5.33 8.74
C ILE A 121 11.63 -6.56 8.96
N SER A 122 11.59 -7.17 10.15
CA SER A 122 12.36 -8.38 10.46
C SER A 122 11.94 -9.57 9.60
N ALA A 123 10.64 -9.72 9.31
CA ALA A 123 10.14 -10.75 8.41
C ALA A 123 10.67 -10.56 6.97
N ILE A 124 10.63 -9.32 6.47
CA ILE A 124 11.11 -8.97 5.13
C ILE A 124 12.64 -9.19 5.02
N ASP A 125 13.40 -8.79 6.04
CA ASP A 125 14.85 -9.01 6.12
C ASP A 125 15.19 -10.50 6.15
N GLN A 126 14.50 -11.30 6.97
CA GLN A 126 14.68 -12.75 7.02
C GLN A 126 14.42 -13.44 5.68
N LEU A 127 13.51 -12.88 4.88
CA LEU A 127 13.20 -13.36 3.54
C LEU A 127 14.28 -13.00 2.50
N GLY A 128 15.25 -12.13 2.87
CA GLY A 128 16.26 -11.61 1.95
C GLY A 128 15.69 -10.68 0.89
N LEU A 129 14.66 -9.91 1.25
CA LEU A 129 14.00 -8.96 0.37
C LEU A 129 14.47 -7.53 0.69
N ASP A 130 14.70 -6.73 -0.35
CA ASP A 130 15.08 -5.33 -0.23
C ASP A 130 13.83 -4.45 -0.18
N ILE A 131 13.71 -3.60 0.84
CA ILE A 131 12.61 -2.61 0.94
C ILE A 131 13.02 -1.36 0.18
N VAL A 132 12.20 -0.98 -0.80
CA VAL A 132 12.41 0.20 -1.65
C VAL A 132 11.61 1.41 -1.12
N ASP A 133 10.41 1.15 -0.63
CA ASP A 133 9.51 2.16 -0.08
C ASP A 133 8.58 1.55 0.97
N ALA A 134 8.11 2.37 1.90
CA ALA A 134 7.15 1.95 2.92
C ALA A 134 6.15 3.07 3.20
N GLY A 135 4.88 2.74 3.09
CA GLY A 135 3.77 3.58 3.46
C GLY A 135 3.08 3.06 4.71
N ILE A 136 3.04 3.85 5.77
CA ILE A 136 2.45 3.49 7.06
C ILE A 136 1.26 4.41 7.33
N ALA A 137 0.11 3.83 7.62
CA ALA A 137 -1.05 4.56 8.11
C ALA A 137 -1.77 3.72 9.17
N THR A 138 -2.30 4.39 10.18
CA THR A 138 -3.11 3.78 11.24
C THR A 138 -4.46 4.46 11.28
N SER A 139 -5.53 3.69 11.39
CA SER A 139 -6.89 4.21 11.50
C SER A 139 -7.21 4.64 12.93
N ALA A 140 -8.32 5.39 13.08
CA ALA A 140 -8.85 5.76 14.39
C ALA A 140 -9.29 4.56 15.25
N ALA A 141 -9.43 3.37 14.65
CA ALA A 141 -9.76 2.12 15.33
C ALA A 141 -8.53 1.23 15.60
N ASP A 142 -7.33 1.81 15.58
CA ASP A 142 -6.05 1.10 15.76
C ASP A 142 -5.84 -0.04 14.74
N LEU A 143 -6.29 0.16 13.50
CA LEU A 143 -6.03 -0.74 12.40
C LEU A 143 -5.00 -0.12 11.45
N THR A 144 -4.02 -0.91 11.04
CA THR A 144 -2.96 -0.45 10.15
C THR A 144 -3.29 -0.62 8.67
N PHE A 145 -2.74 0.27 7.84
CA PHE A 145 -2.75 0.20 6.38
C PHE A 145 -1.30 0.37 5.91
N ASN A 146 -0.53 -0.69 6.04
CA ASN A 146 0.90 -0.67 5.77
C ASN A 146 1.19 -1.25 4.39
N THR A 147 1.80 -0.45 3.51
CA THR A 147 2.21 -0.87 2.17
C THR A 147 3.73 -0.85 2.07
N PHE A 148 4.34 -1.95 1.68
CA PHE A 148 5.77 -2.06 1.42
C PHE A 148 6.02 -2.36 -0.05
N THR A 149 6.91 -1.60 -0.66
CA THR A 149 7.45 -1.90 -1.99
C THR A 149 8.76 -2.65 -1.81
N ILE A 150 8.83 -3.84 -2.34
CA ILE A 150 9.97 -4.75 -2.15
C ILE A 150 10.51 -5.26 -3.48
N LEU A 151 11.79 -5.67 -3.45
CA LEU A 151 12.47 -6.38 -4.54
C LEU A 151 13.21 -7.60 -3.98
N GLU A 152 13.43 -8.60 -4.81
CA GLU A 152 14.42 -9.62 -4.54
C GLU A 152 15.82 -8.97 -4.56
N HIS A 153 16.80 -9.63 -3.93
CA HIS A 153 18.16 -9.09 -3.82
C HIS A 153 18.88 -8.85 -5.17
N ASP A 154 18.40 -9.45 -6.25
CA ASP A 154 18.85 -9.20 -7.62
C ASP A 154 18.17 -7.98 -8.28
N GLY A 155 17.36 -7.25 -7.52
CA GLY A 155 16.65 -6.06 -7.98
C GLY A 155 15.41 -6.34 -8.84
N GLN A 156 14.96 -7.61 -8.88
CA GLN A 156 13.76 -8.00 -9.63
C GLN A 156 12.54 -8.09 -8.70
N PRO A 157 11.31 -7.96 -9.23
CA PRO A 157 10.10 -8.30 -8.48
C PRO A 157 10.08 -9.80 -8.14
N VAL A 158 9.29 -10.17 -7.16
CA VAL A 158 9.11 -11.58 -6.74
C VAL A 158 8.65 -12.45 -7.90
N GLY A 159 7.79 -11.91 -8.76
CA GLY A 159 7.26 -12.60 -9.93
C GLY A 159 6.22 -13.67 -9.56
N ASP A 160 5.69 -14.30 -10.59
CA ASP A 160 4.71 -15.39 -10.43
C ASP A 160 5.43 -16.72 -10.05
N LYS A 161 5.86 -16.78 -8.79
CA LYS A 161 6.52 -17.95 -8.18
C LYS A 161 5.71 -18.42 -6.98
N PRO A 162 4.74 -19.34 -7.14
CA PRO A 162 3.79 -19.69 -6.08
C PRO A 162 4.43 -20.07 -4.75
N ALA A 163 5.49 -20.90 -4.77
CA ALA A 163 6.18 -21.30 -3.56
C ALA A 163 6.91 -20.13 -2.85
N ARG A 164 7.39 -19.14 -3.61
CA ARG A 164 8.03 -17.93 -3.06
C ARG A 164 6.98 -17.02 -2.43
N ILE A 165 5.88 -16.81 -3.13
CA ILE A 165 4.73 -16.02 -2.65
C ILE A 165 4.19 -16.62 -1.34
N GLU A 166 3.94 -17.94 -1.32
CA GLU A 166 3.48 -18.65 -0.12
C GLU A 166 4.47 -18.51 1.04
N LYS A 167 5.76 -18.66 0.78
CA LYS A 167 6.80 -18.45 1.80
C LYS A 167 6.78 -17.04 2.36
N ILE A 168 6.63 -16.01 1.52
CA ILE A 168 6.55 -14.60 1.95
C ILE A 168 5.32 -14.40 2.85
N LEU A 169 4.14 -14.80 2.37
CA LEU A 169 2.89 -14.63 3.12
C LEU A 169 2.93 -15.35 4.47
N ASN A 170 3.42 -16.58 4.52
CA ASN A 170 3.52 -17.36 5.75
C ASN A 170 4.54 -16.77 6.73
N THR A 171 5.70 -16.32 6.24
CA THR A 171 6.72 -15.71 7.10
C THR A 171 6.21 -14.39 7.69
N VAL A 172 5.63 -13.51 6.86
CA VAL A 172 5.06 -12.25 7.36
C VAL A 172 3.97 -12.53 8.40
N ARG A 173 3.07 -13.48 8.14
CA ARG A 173 2.02 -13.86 9.10
C ARG A 173 2.60 -14.32 10.44
N GLN A 174 3.61 -15.19 10.45
CA GLN A 174 4.27 -15.67 11.67
C GLN A 174 4.90 -14.56 12.52
N TYR A 175 5.31 -13.47 11.91
CA TYR A 175 5.92 -12.34 12.62
C TYR A 175 4.91 -11.33 13.17
N ILE A 176 3.71 -11.29 12.59
CA ILE A 176 2.67 -10.32 12.97
C ILE A 176 1.55 -10.94 13.83
N ASP A 177 1.50 -12.26 13.99
CA ASP A 177 0.66 -12.96 14.95
C ASP A 177 1.29 -12.92 16.35
#